data_a46ed341f7d095ce9736f53355dcdb84
#
_entry.id   a46ed341f7d095ce9736f53355dcdb84
#
_cell.length_a   1.000
_cell.length_b   1.000
_cell.length_c   1.000
_cell.angle_alpha   90.00
_cell.angle_beta   90.00
_cell.angle_gamma   90.00
#
_symmetry.space_group_name_H-M   'P 1'
#
loop_
_entity.id
_entity.type
_entity.pdbx_description
1 polymer ?
#
loop_
_entity_poly.entity_id
_entity_poly.type
_entity_poly.pdbx_seq_one_letter_code
_entity_poly.pdbx_strand_id
1 'polypeptide(L)'
;FTMLLREVLPVALVQQRSSSMVNAPKTLRTFCKAPKCKNHQVFKVTQYKAGKASLVAQGKRRYDNKQAGFGGQTKPVFHKKAKTTKKITLRLTCTNCKTVRLKPIKRAKHFEICDKKPKGKGQY
;
A
#
# COMPACT_ATOMS: atom_id res chain seq x y z
N PHE A 1 -60.20 6.04 -20.11
CA PHE A 1 -58.92 5.52 -20.62
C PHE A 1 -57.82 6.49 -20.23
N THR A 2 -57.23 6.28 -19.04
CA THR A 2 -56.08 7.05 -18.51
C THR A 2 -54.83 6.27 -18.71
N MET A 3 -53.94 6.65 -19.64
CA MET A 3 -52.62 6.12 -19.80
C MET A 3 -51.69 6.72 -18.75
N LEU A 4 -51.17 5.81 -17.87
CA LEU A 4 -50.12 6.10 -16.89
C LEU A 4 -48.77 6.18 -17.63
N LEU A 5 -48.25 7.39 -17.76
CA LEU A 5 -46.86 7.66 -18.15
C LEU A 5 -45.93 7.20 -16.99
N ARG A 6 -45.23 6.10 -17.18
CA ARG A 6 -44.10 5.70 -16.35
C ARG A 6 -42.91 6.58 -16.66
N GLU A 7 -42.61 7.49 -15.76
CA GLU A 7 -41.35 8.23 -15.74
C GLU A 7 -40.20 7.25 -15.50
N VAL A 8 -39.35 7.12 -16.53
CA VAL A 8 -38.07 6.42 -16.42
C VAL A 8 -37.10 7.34 -15.71
N LEU A 9 -36.82 7.06 -14.43
CA LEU A 9 -35.80 7.76 -13.66
C LEU A 9 -34.42 7.60 -14.34
N PRO A 10 -33.63 8.67 -14.47
CA PRO A 10 -32.30 8.59 -15.07
C PRO A 10 -31.38 7.77 -14.17
N VAL A 11 -30.72 6.80 -14.80
CA VAL A 11 -29.69 5.97 -14.20
C VAL A 11 -28.65 6.87 -13.53
N ALA A 12 -28.49 6.70 -12.22
CA ALA A 12 -27.58 7.45 -11.38
C ALA A 12 -26.18 7.52 -12.02
N LEU A 13 -25.66 8.75 -12.13
CA LEU A 13 -24.27 9.02 -12.47
C LEU A 13 -23.36 8.19 -11.58
N VAL A 14 -22.75 7.16 -12.13
CA VAL A 14 -21.62 6.48 -11.52
C VAL A 14 -20.48 7.49 -11.44
N GLN A 15 -20.33 8.13 -10.31
CA GLN A 15 -19.18 8.99 -10.02
C GLN A 15 -17.92 8.19 -10.21
N GLN A 16 -17.25 8.40 -11.34
CA GLN A 16 -15.91 7.90 -11.60
C GLN A 16 -14.99 8.48 -10.51
N ARG A 17 -14.73 7.69 -9.48
CA ARG A 17 -13.73 8.03 -8.47
C ARG A 17 -12.39 8.15 -9.19
N SER A 18 -11.95 9.38 -9.39
CA SER A 18 -10.62 9.69 -9.92
C SER A 18 -9.59 8.83 -9.18
N SER A 19 -8.81 8.06 -9.91
CA SER A 19 -7.73 7.26 -9.36
C SER A 19 -6.71 8.22 -8.74
N SER A 20 -6.77 8.42 -7.43
CA SER A 20 -5.89 9.34 -6.73
C SER A 20 -4.46 8.87 -6.84
N MET A 21 -3.66 9.55 -7.64
CA MET A 21 -2.20 9.41 -7.59
C MET A 21 -1.73 9.90 -6.22
N VAL A 22 -0.88 9.12 -5.57
CA VAL A 22 -0.26 9.48 -4.30
C VAL A 22 1.23 9.70 -4.54
N ASN A 23 1.72 10.89 -4.22
CA ASN A 23 3.12 11.24 -4.33
C ASN A 23 3.72 11.39 -2.93
N ALA A 24 4.98 11.02 -2.79
CA ALA A 24 5.77 11.25 -1.59
C ALA A 24 7.10 11.93 -1.97
N PRO A 25 7.64 12.84 -1.13
CA PRO A 25 8.94 13.44 -1.36
C PRO A 25 10.05 12.40 -1.15
N LYS A 26 11.21 12.59 -1.79
CA LYS A 26 12.40 11.74 -1.61
C LYS A 26 13.00 11.86 -0.22
N THR A 27 12.85 13.03 0.41
CA THR A 27 13.34 13.31 1.75
C THR A 27 12.24 13.87 2.62
N LEU A 28 12.27 13.55 3.92
CA LEU A 28 11.31 14.03 4.91
C LEU A 28 12.03 14.36 6.22
N ARG A 29 11.82 15.56 6.74
CA ARG A 29 12.33 15.95 8.07
C ARG A 29 11.33 15.51 9.14
N THR A 30 11.76 14.63 10.06
CA THR A 30 10.93 14.13 11.15
C THR A 30 11.78 13.77 12.36
N PHE A 31 11.13 13.56 13.51
CA PHE A 31 11.81 13.22 14.75
C PHE A 31 12.37 11.80 14.72
N CYS A 32 13.67 11.65 14.98
CA CYS A 32 14.33 10.36 15.13
C CYS A 32 14.32 9.91 16.61
N LYS A 33 13.63 8.80 16.88
CA LYS A 33 13.52 8.22 18.24
C LYS A 33 14.76 7.44 18.71
N ALA A 34 15.73 7.23 17.81
CA ALA A 34 16.93 6.48 18.15
C ALA A 34 17.70 7.16 19.29
N PRO A 35 18.26 6.40 20.27
CA PRO A 35 18.97 6.96 21.42
C PRO A 35 20.16 7.84 21.00
N LYS A 36 20.77 7.53 19.86
CA LYS A 36 21.90 8.30 19.29
C LYS A 36 21.51 9.65 18.68
N CYS A 37 20.23 9.86 18.35
CA CYS A 37 19.79 11.08 17.66
C CYS A 37 18.87 11.93 18.53
N LYS A 38 17.75 11.38 19.01
CA LYS A 38 16.70 12.07 19.82
C LYS A 38 16.36 13.48 19.33
N ASN A 39 16.38 13.69 18.00
CA ASN A 39 16.26 15.00 17.39
C ASN A 39 15.55 14.94 16.04
N HIS A 40 15.10 16.09 15.50
CA HIS A 40 14.57 16.20 14.15
C HIS A 40 15.69 16.05 13.11
N GLN A 41 15.63 14.97 12.34
CA GLN A 41 16.61 14.62 11.30
C GLN A 41 15.96 14.47 9.93
N VAL A 42 16.76 14.54 8.90
CA VAL A 42 16.34 14.24 7.54
C VAL A 42 16.33 12.73 7.34
N PHE A 43 15.23 12.22 6.80
CA PHE A 43 15.05 10.82 6.46
C PHE A 43 14.97 10.64 4.95
N LYS A 44 15.69 9.68 4.41
CA LYS A 44 15.53 9.22 3.04
C LYS A 44 14.24 8.37 2.96
N VAL A 45 13.39 8.70 2.00
CA VAL A 45 12.10 8.03 1.78
C VAL A 45 12.24 7.03 0.64
N THR A 46 11.85 5.78 0.89
CA THR A 46 11.75 4.73 -0.11
C THR A 46 10.45 3.96 0.10
N GLN A 47 9.97 3.30 -0.94
CA GLN A 47 8.79 2.43 -0.80
C GLN A 47 9.21 1.11 -0.18
N TYR A 48 8.51 0.67 0.87
CA TYR A 48 8.68 -0.67 1.43
C TYR A 48 8.02 -1.70 0.52
N LYS A 49 8.78 -2.71 0.15
CA LYS A 49 8.28 -3.92 -0.53
C LYS A 49 8.61 -5.12 0.33
N ALA A 50 7.68 -6.09 0.43
CA ALA A 50 7.94 -7.35 1.10
C ALA A 50 9.06 -8.10 0.36
N GLY A 51 10.01 -8.63 1.11
CA GLY A 51 11.08 -9.46 0.56
C GLY A 51 10.57 -10.85 0.14
N LYS A 52 11.42 -11.61 -0.53
CA LYS A 52 11.16 -13.02 -0.84
C LYS A 52 11.05 -13.82 0.48
N ALA A 53 10.05 -14.69 0.55
CA ALA A 53 9.90 -15.57 1.71
C ALA A 53 11.10 -16.52 1.86
N SER A 54 11.61 -16.66 3.09
CA SER A 54 12.71 -17.59 3.39
C SER A 54 12.21 -19.03 3.40
N LEU A 55 12.91 -19.91 2.71
CA LEU A 55 12.64 -21.36 2.70
C LEU A 55 13.10 -22.06 3.98
N VAL A 56 14.04 -21.46 4.70
CA VAL A 56 14.60 -22.01 5.95
C VAL A 56 13.87 -21.56 7.21
N ALA A 57 12.89 -20.66 7.07
CA ALA A 57 12.07 -20.22 8.19
C ALA A 57 11.32 -21.41 8.80
N GLN A 58 11.20 -21.44 10.16
CA GLN A 58 10.59 -22.55 10.87
C GLN A 58 9.16 -22.88 10.40
N GLY A 59 8.34 -21.84 10.14
CA GLY A 59 6.98 -22.02 9.62
C GLY A 59 6.96 -22.67 8.23
N LYS A 60 7.87 -22.28 7.35
CA LYS A 60 8.00 -22.89 6.01
C LYS A 60 8.41 -24.35 6.10
N ARG A 61 9.41 -24.69 6.92
CA ARG A 61 9.86 -26.07 7.12
C ARG A 61 8.73 -26.97 7.67
N ARG A 62 7.99 -26.50 8.66
CA ARG A 62 6.82 -27.22 9.20
C ARG A 62 5.72 -27.42 8.15
N TYR A 63 5.46 -26.43 7.33
CA TYR A 63 4.50 -26.53 6.25
C TYR A 63 4.94 -27.55 5.20
N ASP A 64 6.20 -27.50 4.77
CA ASP A 64 6.75 -28.41 3.77
C ASP A 64 6.70 -29.87 4.26
N ASN A 65 7.07 -30.14 5.52
CA ASN A 65 6.92 -31.46 6.12
C ASN A 65 5.46 -31.93 6.14
N LYS A 66 4.52 -31.06 6.45
CA LYS A 66 3.08 -31.38 6.46
C LYS A 66 2.54 -31.65 5.06
N GLN A 67 3.10 -30.99 4.03
CA GLN A 67 2.71 -31.19 2.63
C GLN A 67 3.38 -32.39 1.98
N ALA A 68 4.45 -32.92 2.57
CA ALA A 68 5.11 -34.13 2.08
C ALA A 68 4.21 -35.34 2.26
N GLY A 69 4.21 -36.25 1.30
CA GLY A 69 3.44 -37.47 1.30
C GLY A 69 2.02 -37.32 0.73
N PHE A 70 1.17 -38.28 1.04
CA PHE A 70 -0.21 -38.32 0.56
C PHE A 70 -1.13 -37.38 1.35
N GLY A 71 -2.30 -37.04 0.77
CA GLY A 71 -3.35 -36.23 1.42
C GLY A 71 -3.60 -34.86 0.78
N GLY A 72 -2.83 -34.45 -0.22
CA GLY A 72 -3.00 -33.18 -0.95
C GLY A 72 -2.77 -31.95 -0.10
N GLN A 73 -3.48 -30.86 -0.39
CA GLN A 73 -3.32 -29.57 0.30
C GLN A 73 -3.84 -29.66 1.74
N THR A 74 -2.95 -29.48 2.73
CA THR A 74 -3.26 -29.64 4.15
C THR A 74 -3.74 -28.36 4.85
N LYS A 75 -3.51 -27.19 4.26
CA LYS A 75 -3.95 -25.91 4.82
C LYS A 75 -4.88 -25.17 3.85
N PRO A 76 -5.90 -24.44 4.35
CA PRO A 76 -6.78 -23.67 3.49
C PRO A 76 -5.99 -22.58 2.75
N VAL A 77 -6.31 -22.40 1.46
CA VAL A 77 -5.75 -21.34 0.62
C VAL A 77 -6.82 -20.28 0.41
N PHE A 78 -6.51 -19.04 0.76
CA PHE A 78 -7.45 -17.93 0.61
C PHE A 78 -7.51 -17.45 -0.84
N HIS A 79 -8.70 -17.60 -1.47
CA HIS A 79 -8.92 -17.19 -2.86
C HIS A 79 -9.78 -15.92 -3.00
N LYS A 80 -10.62 -15.61 -2.01
CA LYS A 80 -11.57 -14.48 -2.06
C LYS A 80 -10.90 -13.14 -1.77
N LYS A 81 -10.35 -12.51 -2.79
CA LYS A 81 -9.67 -11.21 -2.66
C LYS A 81 -10.65 -10.07 -2.92
N ALA A 82 -11.12 -9.38 -1.86
CA ALA A 82 -12.08 -8.29 -1.97
C ALA A 82 -11.48 -6.94 -2.37
N LYS A 83 -10.19 -6.69 -2.10
CA LYS A 83 -9.53 -5.41 -2.34
C LYS A 83 -8.52 -5.52 -3.48
N THR A 84 -8.57 -4.58 -4.43
CA THR A 84 -7.67 -4.52 -5.59
C THR A 84 -6.32 -3.87 -5.28
N THR A 85 -6.24 -3.05 -4.21
CA THR A 85 -5.04 -2.29 -3.84
C THR A 85 -4.58 -2.62 -2.42
N LYS A 86 -3.28 -2.49 -2.17
CA LYS A 86 -2.68 -2.60 -0.82
C LYS A 86 -2.35 -1.21 -0.28
N LYS A 87 -2.30 -1.05 1.06
CA LYS A 87 -1.75 0.17 1.68
C LYS A 87 -0.29 0.32 1.29
N ILE A 88 0.08 1.51 0.85
CA ILE A 88 1.47 1.83 0.54
C ILE A 88 2.18 2.12 1.86
N THR A 89 3.37 1.54 2.04
CA THR A 89 4.19 1.77 3.22
C THR A 89 5.50 2.43 2.80
N LEU A 90 5.81 3.57 3.40
CA LEU A 90 7.08 4.25 3.24
C LEU A 90 8.10 3.69 4.21
N ARG A 91 9.31 3.44 3.73
CA ARG A 91 10.49 3.14 4.53
C ARG A 91 11.31 4.42 4.68
N LEU A 92 11.35 4.94 5.89
CA LEU A 92 12.09 6.15 6.25
C LEU A 92 13.41 5.72 6.90
N THR A 93 14.53 6.06 6.29
CA THR A 93 15.88 5.77 6.81
C THR A 93 16.53 7.08 7.27
N CYS A 94 16.87 7.16 8.55
CA CYS A 94 17.58 8.32 9.10
C CYS A 94 18.97 8.47 8.44
N THR A 95 19.33 9.68 8.02
CA THR A 95 20.63 9.95 7.40
C THR A 95 21.78 9.81 8.39
N ASN A 96 21.56 10.14 9.65
CA ASN A 96 22.58 10.13 10.69
C ASN A 96 22.77 8.71 11.29
N CYS A 97 21.79 8.15 11.98
CA CYS A 97 21.91 6.89 12.70
C CYS A 97 21.48 5.64 11.92
N LYS A 98 21.05 5.80 10.66
CA LYS A 98 20.57 4.72 9.77
C LYS A 98 19.34 3.95 10.28
N THR A 99 18.75 4.37 11.41
CA THR A 99 17.52 3.75 11.93
C THR A 99 16.40 3.83 10.92
N VAL A 100 15.70 2.73 10.75
CA VAL A 100 14.59 2.60 9.81
C VAL A 100 13.26 2.71 10.55
N ARG A 101 12.33 3.47 9.97
CA ARG A 101 10.95 3.60 10.42
C ARG A 101 9.99 3.34 9.26
N LEU A 102 8.92 2.61 9.53
CA LEU A 102 7.86 2.37 8.55
C LEU A 102 6.68 3.32 8.81
N LYS A 103 6.17 3.94 7.76
CA LYS A 103 5.00 4.82 7.79
C LYS A 103 4.01 4.38 6.73
N PRO A 104 2.87 3.74 7.11
CA PRO A 104 1.83 3.42 6.16
C PRO A 104 1.07 4.69 5.75
N ILE A 105 0.65 4.73 4.49
CA ILE A 105 -0.20 5.77 3.91
C ILE A 105 -1.45 5.15 3.29
N LYS A 106 -2.33 5.99 2.72
CA LYS A 106 -3.58 5.52 2.12
C LYS A 106 -3.35 4.56 0.95
N ARG A 107 -4.38 3.81 0.59
CA ARG A 107 -4.40 2.95 -0.59
C ARG A 107 -4.40 3.80 -1.85
N ALA A 108 -3.60 3.41 -2.84
CA ALA A 108 -3.59 4.04 -4.16
C ALA A 108 -3.27 3.00 -5.24
N LYS A 109 -3.74 3.23 -6.46
CA LYS A 109 -3.37 2.43 -7.63
C LYS A 109 -1.98 2.83 -8.14
N HIS A 110 -1.70 4.14 -8.15
CA HIS A 110 -0.43 4.70 -8.60
C HIS A 110 0.25 5.44 -7.46
N PHE A 111 1.55 5.21 -7.31
CA PHE A 111 2.38 5.82 -6.29
C PHE A 111 3.75 6.15 -6.86
N GLU A 112 4.19 7.41 -6.65
CA GLU A 112 5.50 7.88 -7.10
C GLU A 112 6.23 8.60 -5.97
N ILE A 113 7.56 8.49 -5.97
CA ILE A 113 8.44 9.24 -5.08
C ILE A 113 9.10 10.33 -5.91
N CYS A 114 8.65 11.58 -5.76
CA CYS A 114 9.18 12.73 -6.50
C CYS A 114 9.26 13.95 -5.58
N ASP A 115 10.21 14.83 -5.85
CA ASP A 115 10.42 16.07 -5.05
C ASP A 115 9.43 17.19 -5.43
N LYS A 116 8.81 17.10 -6.60
CA LYS A 116 7.84 18.09 -7.08
C LYS A 116 6.42 17.58 -6.85
N LYS A 117 5.57 18.41 -6.25
CA LYS A 117 4.12 18.17 -6.30
C LYS A 117 3.73 18.18 -7.79
N PRO A 118 2.90 17.21 -8.27
CA PRO A 118 2.37 17.31 -9.61
C PRO A 118 1.66 18.66 -9.71
N LYS A 119 2.01 19.47 -10.71
CA LYS A 119 1.25 20.67 -11.04
C LYS A 119 -0.17 20.17 -11.32
N GLY A 120 -1.15 20.63 -10.54
CA GLY A 120 -2.54 20.38 -10.84
C GLY A 120 -2.77 20.75 -12.31
N LYS A 121 -3.34 19.86 -13.11
CA LYS A 121 -3.83 20.24 -14.43
C LYS A 121 -4.81 21.38 -14.17
N GLY A 122 -4.42 22.60 -14.59
CA GLY A 122 -5.31 23.76 -14.52
C GLY A 122 -6.60 23.41 -15.20
N GLN A 123 -7.71 23.54 -14.51
CA GLN A 123 -9.02 23.63 -15.14
C GLN A 123 -9.04 24.96 -15.87
N TYR A 124 -9.01 24.90 -17.19
CA TYR A 124 -9.47 26.00 -18.05
C TYR A 124 -10.97 25.87 -18.21
#